data_f11299979112d180950393c8c696fc9b
#
_entry.id   f11299979112d180950393c8c696fc9b
#
_cell.length_a   1.000
_cell.length_b   1.000
_cell.length_c   1.000
_cell.angle_alpha   90.00
_cell.angle_beta   90.00
_cell.angle_gamma   90.00
#
_symmetry.space_group_name_H-M   'P 1'
#
loop_
_entity.id
_entity.type
_entity.pdbx_description
1 polymer ?
#
loop_
_entity_poly.entity_id
_entity_poly.type
_entity_poly.pdbx_seq_one_letter_code
_entity_poly.pdbx_strand_id
1 'polypeptide(L)'
;ILQIPGVGMGSPTDADWQAVGELTLGPTKENIAEGECSGVELTFMGLNNQNLHNFLFRGFLKPWEDYTGANIEWIDLAQADYNARLQQSIATGTVDFDVLEMGAPFEGDTAGRGLLDPMPEWVAEQIDMDDYVEYLKPPIGTWDGVTYRVSIDGDTHTYAFRTDYYEQEDWAAEWAESELNVDGTPWEVPMTWELVNAHAKFL
;
A
#
# COMPACT_ATOMS: atom_id res chain seq x y z
N ILE A 1 -14.43 8.38 -5.23
CA ILE A 1 -14.50 6.93 -5.58
C ILE A 1 -14.76 6.88 -7.07
N LEU A 2 -13.73 6.52 -7.84
CA LEU A 2 -13.86 6.29 -9.27
C LEU A 2 -14.87 5.13 -9.44
N GLN A 3 -16.08 5.42 -9.86
CA GLN A 3 -16.98 4.39 -10.35
C GLN A 3 -16.49 4.02 -11.76
N ILE A 4 -15.79 2.90 -11.86
CA ILE A 4 -15.46 2.33 -13.16
C ILE A 4 -16.79 1.84 -13.76
N PRO A 5 -17.28 2.43 -14.85
CA PRO A 5 -18.55 2.00 -15.45
C PRO A 5 -18.41 0.53 -15.89
N GLY A 6 -19.30 -0.32 -15.41
CA GLY A 6 -19.35 -1.72 -15.78
C GLY A 6 -18.79 -2.70 -14.77
N VAL A 7 -18.10 -2.26 -13.71
CA VAL A 7 -17.65 -3.15 -12.63
C VAL A 7 -18.85 -3.45 -11.73
N GLY A 8 -19.61 -4.46 -12.12
CA GLY A 8 -20.55 -5.14 -11.24
C GLY A 8 -19.79 -6.03 -10.24
N MET A 9 -20.52 -6.80 -9.42
CA MET A 9 -19.93 -7.74 -8.45
C MET A 9 -19.22 -8.97 -9.10
N GLY A 10 -18.80 -8.86 -10.36
CA GLY A 10 -18.05 -9.88 -11.11
C GLY A 10 -16.59 -9.45 -11.30
N SER A 11 -15.73 -10.40 -11.66
CA SER A 11 -14.35 -10.08 -12.06
C SER A 11 -14.36 -9.15 -13.28
N PRO A 12 -13.47 -8.12 -13.33
CA PRO A 12 -13.34 -7.26 -14.48
C PRO A 12 -13.06 -8.09 -15.77
N THR A 13 -13.62 -7.64 -16.85
CA THR A 13 -13.38 -8.22 -18.18
C THR A 13 -12.19 -7.55 -18.88
N ASP A 14 -11.67 -8.14 -19.94
CA ASP A 14 -10.63 -7.51 -20.77
C ASP A 14 -11.07 -6.12 -21.28
N ALA A 15 -12.36 -5.96 -21.58
CA ALA A 15 -12.90 -4.67 -22.02
C ALA A 15 -12.89 -3.61 -20.90
N ASP A 16 -13.10 -4.02 -19.64
CA ASP A 16 -13.01 -3.12 -18.50
C ASP A 16 -11.55 -2.66 -18.29
N TRP A 17 -10.60 -3.58 -18.40
CA TRP A 17 -9.17 -3.26 -18.34
C TRP A 17 -8.72 -2.35 -19.48
N GLN A 18 -9.20 -2.61 -20.70
CA GLN A 18 -8.94 -1.75 -21.84
C GLN A 18 -9.43 -0.33 -21.60
N ALA A 19 -10.65 -0.18 -21.08
CA ALA A 19 -11.24 1.14 -20.81
C ALA A 19 -10.45 1.91 -19.73
N VAL A 20 -10.01 1.23 -18.67
CA VAL A 20 -9.15 1.83 -17.64
C VAL A 20 -7.78 2.20 -18.23
N GLY A 21 -7.19 1.30 -19.01
CA GLY A 21 -5.91 1.56 -19.68
C GLY A 21 -5.94 2.77 -20.59
N GLU A 22 -7.02 2.95 -21.35
CA GLU A 22 -7.19 4.13 -22.20
C GLU A 22 -7.23 5.45 -21.37
N LEU A 23 -7.85 5.41 -20.20
CA LEU A 23 -7.85 6.57 -19.28
C LEU A 23 -6.45 6.84 -18.72
N THR A 24 -5.68 5.82 -18.40
CA THR A 24 -4.35 5.94 -17.79
C THR A 24 -3.23 6.21 -18.80
N LEU A 25 -3.45 5.96 -20.10
CA LEU A 25 -2.46 6.19 -21.15
C LEU A 25 -2.26 7.65 -21.55
N GLY A 26 -3.13 8.58 -21.13
CA GLY A 26 -3.03 9.98 -21.48
C GLY A 26 -1.62 10.56 -21.26
N PRO A 27 -1.10 10.56 -20.03
CA PRO A 27 0.24 11.05 -19.72
C PRO A 27 1.36 10.30 -20.45
N THR A 28 1.21 8.99 -20.64
CA THR A 28 2.17 8.18 -21.38
C THR A 28 2.26 8.65 -22.84
N LYS A 29 1.13 8.85 -23.51
CA LYS A 29 1.06 9.28 -24.93
C LYS A 29 1.63 10.68 -25.15
N GLU A 30 1.65 11.51 -24.12
CA GLU A 30 2.27 12.84 -24.18
C GLU A 30 3.81 12.79 -24.13
N ASN A 31 4.38 11.74 -23.54
CA ASN A 31 5.80 11.66 -23.25
C ASN A 31 6.53 10.53 -24.00
N ILE A 32 5.83 9.50 -24.44
CA ILE A 32 6.40 8.29 -25.08
C ILE A 32 5.63 8.01 -26.36
N ALA A 33 6.34 7.79 -27.46
CA ALA A 33 5.72 7.39 -28.73
C ALA A 33 5.33 5.89 -28.71
N GLU A 34 4.34 5.53 -29.52
CA GLU A 34 3.92 4.14 -29.67
C GLU A 34 5.10 3.26 -30.13
N GLY A 35 5.35 2.18 -29.40
CA GLY A 35 6.43 1.24 -29.67
C GLY A 35 7.84 1.74 -29.35
N GLU A 36 7.99 2.93 -28.78
CA GLU A 36 9.31 3.54 -28.48
C GLU A 36 10.14 2.70 -27.51
N CYS A 37 9.49 1.98 -26.58
CA CYS A 37 10.14 1.11 -25.61
C CYS A 37 10.23 -0.35 -26.04
N SER A 38 10.10 -0.64 -27.35
CA SER A 38 10.17 -2.00 -27.86
C SER A 38 11.51 -2.67 -27.52
N GLY A 39 11.41 -3.82 -26.84
CA GLY A 39 12.58 -4.57 -26.36
C GLY A 39 13.11 -4.13 -25.00
N VAL A 40 12.48 -3.15 -24.33
CA VAL A 40 12.76 -2.83 -22.93
C VAL A 40 12.06 -3.87 -22.07
N GLU A 41 12.81 -4.46 -21.14
CA GLU A 41 12.31 -5.35 -20.10
C GLU A 41 12.43 -4.66 -18.77
N LEU A 42 11.34 -4.57 -18.01
CA LEU A 42 11.27 -4.01 -16.66
C LEU A 42 10.90 -5.12 -15.69
N THR A 43 11.49 -5.10 -14.51
CA THR A 43 11.21 -6.05 -13.45
C THR A 43 10.42 -5.35 -12.33
N PHE A 44 9.24 -5.86 -12.05
CA PHE A 44 8.38 -5.37 -10.96
C PHE A 44 8.38 -6.37 -9.81
N MET A 45 8.88 -5.98 -8.63
CA MET A 45 8.84 -6.82 -7.43
C MET A 45 7.68 -6.41 -6.51
N GLY A 46 6.82 -7.35 -6.19
CA GLY A 46 5.65 -7.13 -5.34
C GLY A 46 5.28 -8.35 -4.49
N LEU A 47 4.26 -8.18 -3.66
CA LEU A 47 3.75 -9.19 -2.76
C LEU A 47 2.68 -10.06 -3.43
N ASN A 48 2.84 -11.38 -3.40
CA ASN A 48 1.88 -12.31 -4.00
C ASN A 48 0.60 -12.51 -3.14
N ASN A 49 0.64 -12.15 -1.86
CA ASN A 49 -0.53 -12.18 -0.98
C ASN A 49 -1.43 -10.95 -1.18
N GLN A 50 -0.95 -9.95 -1.87
CA GLN A 50 -1.71 -8.79 -2.33
C GLN A 50 -2.31 -9.07 -3.72
N ASN A 51 -3.00 -10.21 -3.87
CA ASN A 51 -3.56 -10.66 -5.15
C ASN A 51 -4.40 -9.58 -5.85
N LEU A 52 -5.02 -8.70 -5.08
CA LEU A 52 -5.79 -7.59 -5.63
C LEU A 52 -4.87 -6.57 -6.29
N HIS A 53 -3.77 -6.17 -5.62
CA HIS A 53 -2.83 -5.18 -6.14
C HIS A 53 -2.14 -5.68 -7.41
N ASN A 54 -1.49 -6.83 -7.36
CA ASN A 54 -0.81 -7.38 -8.53
C ASN A 54 -1.77 -7.63 -9.70
N PHE A 55 -2.99 -8.09 -9.42
CA PHE A 55 -4.00 -8.26 -10.43
C PHE A 55 -4.44 -6.92 -11.05
N LEU A 56 -4.66 -5.89 -10.22
CA LEU A 56 -5.00 -4.55 -10.68
C LEU A 56 -3.85 -3.92 -11.49
N PHE A 57 -2.61 -4.01 -11.00
CA PHE A 57 -1.46 -3.45 -11.69
C PHE A 57 -1.21 -4.11 -13.05
N ARG A 58 -1.30 -5.42 -13.13
CA ARG A 58 -1.20 -6.14 -14.41
C ARG A 58 -2.28 -5.70 -15.39
N GLY A 59 -3.51 -5.51 -14.88
CA GLY A 59 -4.61 -4.99 -15.70
C GLY A 59 -4.37 -3.56 -16.18
N PHE A 60 -3.93 -2.67 -15.30
CA PHE A 60 -3.67 -1.26 -15.63
C PHE A 60 -2.44 -1.09 -16.53
N LEU A 61 -1.40 -1.90 -16.32
CA LEU A 61 -0.14 -1.78 -17.06
C LEU A 61 -0.16 -2.52 -18.40
N LYS A 62 -1.08 -3.46 -18.62
CA LYS A 62 -1.18 -4.16 -19.89
C LYS A 62 -1.40 -3.23 -21.10
N PRO A 63 -2.33 -2.25 -21.07
CA PRO A 63 -2.44 -1.27 -22.14
C PRO A 63 -1.17 -0.41 -22.34
N TRP A 64 -0.45 -0.14 -21.23
CA TRP A 64 0.83 0.56 -21.29
C TRP A 64 1.91 -0.26 -22.00
N GLU A 65 2.04 -1.55 -21.66
CA GLU A 65 2.94 -2.47 -22.36
C GLU A 65 2.60 -2.55 -23.84
N ASP A 66 1.32 -2.71 -24.17
CA ASP A 66 0.85 -2.82 -25.55
C ASP A 66 1.13 -1.55 -26.37
N TYR A 67 1.01 -0.39 -25.75
CA TYR A 67 1.29 0.89 -26.38
C TYR A 67 2.79 1.16 -26.54
N THR A 68 3.56 0.99 -25.48
CA THR A 68 4.99 1.34 -25.45
C THR A 68 5.87 0.27 -26.09
N GLY A 69 5.42 -0.98 -26.12
CA GLY A 69 6.20 -2.14 -26.56
C GLY A 69 7.18 -2.67 -25.51
N ALA A 70 7.17 -2.11 -24.30
CA ALA A 70 7.92 -2.66 -23.17
C ALA A 70 7.26 -3.94 -22.64
N ASN A 71 8.02 -4.75 -21.91
CA ASN A 71 7.53 -5.93 -21.19
C ASN A 71 7.84 -5.82 -19.70
N ILE A 72 6.90 -6.23 -18.85
CA ILE A 72 7.08 -6.24 -17.40
C ILE A 72 7.18 -7.69 -16.91
N GLU A 73 8.33 -8.03 -16.36
CA GLU A 73 8.53 -9.27 -15.62
C GLU A 73 8.09 -9.07 -14.17
N TRP A 74 7.12 -9.89 -13.73
CA TRP A 74 6.55 -9.81 -12.39
C TRP A 74 7.23 -10.79 -11.45
N ILE A 75 7.88 -10.26 -10.40
CA ILE A 75 8.46 -11.03 -9.30
C ILE A 75 7.48 -11.01 -8.14
N ASP A 76 6.57 -11.99 -8.10
CA ASP A 76 5.55 -12.12 -7.04
C ASP A 76 6.10 -13.00 -5.91
N LEU A 77 6.33 -12.43 -4.76
CA LEU A 77 6.93 -13.10 -3.62
C LEU A 77 5.97 -13.23 -2.45
N ALA A 78 6.04 -14.35 -1.73
CA ALA A 78 5.43 -14.45 -0.41
C ALA A 78 6.10 -13.45 0.55
N GLN A 79 5.36 -12.97 1.56
CA GLN A 79 5.82 -11.92 2.48
C GLN A 79 7.23 -12.18 3.05
N ALA A 80 7.52 -13.43 3.44
CA ALA A 80 8.83 -13.78 4.00
C ALA A 80 9.96 -13.65 2.98
N ASP A 81 9.74 -14.14 1.76
CA ASP A 81 10.72 -14.11 0.68
C ASP A 81 10.92 -12.67 0.17
N TYR A 82 9.83 -11.91 0.07
CA TYR A 82 9.86 -10.48 -0.25
C TYR A 82 10.72 -9.72 0.76
N ASN A 83 10.44 -9.89 2.05
CA ASN A 83 11.20 -9.21 3.11
C ASN A 83 12.69 -9.61 3.08
N ALA A 84 12.99 -10.90 2.87
CA ALA A 84 14.37 -11.39 2.80
C ALA A 84 15.11 -10.76 1.61
N ARG A 85 14.49 -10.70 0.44
CA ARG A 85 15.07 -10.11 -0.77
C ARG A 85 15.29 -8.60 -0.62
N LEU A 86 14.30 -7.88 -0.08
CA LEU A 86 14.44 -6.45 0.20
C LEU A 86 15.56 -6.19 1.22
N GLN A 87 15.61 -6.93 2.33
CA GLN A 87 16.67 -6.79 3.33
C GLN A 87 18.06 -7.12 2.74
N GLN A 88 18.14 -8.09 1.84
CA GLN A 88 19.38 -8.38 1.13
C GLN A 88 19.81 -7.19 0.26
N SER A 89 18.91 -6.59 -0.50
CA SER A 89 19.18 -5.40 -1.32
C SER A 89 19.65 -4.23 -0.45
N ILE A 90 18.99 -3.99 0.69
CA ILE A 90 19.37 -2.96 1.67
C ILE A 90 20.77 -3.23 2.23
N ALA A 91 21.09 -4.48 2.55
CA ALA A 91 22.39 -4.84 3.14
C ALA A 91 23.56 -4.77 2.13
N THR A 92 23.30 -5.14 0.88
CA THR A 92 24.34 -5.17 -0.17
C THR A 92 24.48 -3.85 -0.94
N GLY A 93 23.47 -2.98 -0.88
CA GLY A 93 23.39 -1.78 -1.69
C GLY A 93 23.18 -2.06 -3.19
N THR A 94 22.61 -3.23 -3.52
CA THR A 94 22.34 -3.62 -4.91
C THR A 94 20.91 -4.11 -5.04
N VAL A 95 20.27 -3.75 -6.16
CA VAL A 95 18.92 -4.19 -6.52
C VAL A 95 18.95 -4.98 -7.82
N ASP A 96 18.03 -5.92 -7.97
CA ASP A 96 17.83 -6.73 -9.17
C ASP A 96 16.38 -6.63 -9.66
N PHE A 97 15.78 -5.47 -9.44
CA PHE A 97 14.43 -5.08 -9.89
C PHE A 97 14.43 -3.60 -10.25
N ASP A 98 13.53 -3.19 -11.14
CA ASP A 98 13.38 -1.80 -11.59
C ASP A 98 12.29 -1.06 -10.84
N VAL A 99 11.20 -1.75 -10.51
CA VAL A 99 10.06 -1.20 -9.78
C VAL A 99 9.75 -2.05 -8.56
N LEU A 100 9.39 -1.39 -7.46
CA LEU A 100 9.14 -2.01 -6.17
C LEU A 100 7.80 -1.55 -5.58
N GLU A 101 6.93 -2.49 -5.24
CA GLU A 101 5.84 -2.26 -4.30
C GLU A 101 6.41 -2.32 -2.87
N MET A 102 6.25 -1.27 -2.08
CA MET A 102 6.93 -1.18 -0.79
C MET A 102 6.06 -0.51 0.29
N GLY A 103 6.11 -1.05 1.49
CA GLY A 103 5.51 -0.42 2.67
C GLY A 103 6.32 0.77 3.19
N ALA A 104 5.65 1.76 3.73
CA ALA A 104 6.24 2.99 4.29
C ALA A 104 7.39 2.77 5.30
N PRO A 105 7.41 1.72 6.15
CA PRO A 105 8.51 1.51 7.10
C PRO A 105 9.90 1.34 6.48
N PHE A 106 9.98 1.04 5.18
CA PHE A 106 11.25 0.81 4.49
C PHE A 106 11.83 2.06 3.81
N GLU A 107 11.16 3.21 3.86
CA GLU A 107 11.62 4.43 3.18
C GLU A 107 13.03 4.87 3.60
N GLY A 108 13.30 4.92 4.90
CA GLY A 108 14.64 5.31 5.39
C GLY A 108 15.74 4.34 5.01
N ASP A 109 15.43 3.04 4.96
CA ASP A 109 16.39 2.00 4.62
C ASP A 109 16.63 1.87 3.11
N THR A 110 15.74 2.36 2.29
CA THR A 110 15.83 2.32 0.82
C THR A 110 16.24 3.67 0.25
N ALA A 111 15.39 4.68 0.29
CA ALA A 111 15.68 6.02 -0.19
C ALA A 111 16.88 6.66 0.56
N GLY A 112 16.90 6.55 1.90
CA GLY A 112 17.97 7.09 2.72
C GLY A 112 19.34 6.45 2.49
N ARG A 113 19.39 5.27 1.85
CA ARG A 113 20.64 4.59 1.46
C ARG A 113 20.93 4.68 -0.04
N GLY A 114 20.09 5.39 -0.80
CA GLY A 114 20.28 5.59 -2.23
C GLY A 114 19.98 4.34 -3.08
N LEU A 115 19.06 3.47 -2.60
CA LEU A 115 18.57 2.31 -3.37
C LEU A 115 17.41 2.68 -4.30
N LEU A 116 16.78 3.81 -4.05
CA LEU A 116 15.68 4.34 -4.88
C LEU A 116 16.16 5.64 -5.53
N ASP A 117 15.83 5.82 -6.78
CA ASP A 117 15.98 7.10 -7.45
C ASP A 117 14.84 8.05 -7.04
N PRO A 118 15.12 9.35 -6.90
CA PRO A 118 14.08 10.34 -6.72
C PRO A 118 13.04 10.28 -7.84
N MET A 119 11.77 10.48 -7.49
CA MET A 119 10.72 10.59 -8.50
C MET A 119 11.01 11.77 -9.42
N PRO A 120 10.99 11.58 -10.75
CA PRO A 120 11.16 12.68 -11.68
C PRO A 120 10.08 13.75 -11.48
N GLU A 121 10.45 15.02 -11.58
CA GLU A 121 9.55 16.16 -11.38
C GLU A 121 8.30 16.07 -12.28
N TRP A 122 8.49 15.71 -13.55
CA TRP A 122 7.41 15.55 -14.51
C TRP A 122 6.40 14.44 -14.13
N VAL A 123 6.83 13.41 -13.38
CA VAL A 123 5.93 12.38 -12.82
C VAL A 123 5.17 12.97 -11.64
N ALA A 124 5.88 13.65 -10.73
CA ALA A 124 5.27 14.25 -9.54
C ALA A 124 4.18 15.29 -9.90
N GLU A 125 4.38 16.06 -10.98
CA GLU A 125 3.41 17.03 -11.48
C GLU A 125 2.11 16.41 -12.02
N GLN A 126 2.15 15.12 -12.42
CA GLN A 126 0.98 14.41 -12.93
C GLN A 126 0.16 13.74 -11.84
N ILE A 127 0.65 13.72 -10.61
CA ILE A 127 -0.03 13.11 -9.48
C ILE A 127 -0.97 14.14 -8.87
N ASP A 128 -2.28 13.89 -8.97
CA ASP A 128 -3.29 14.73 -8.31
C ASP A 128 -3.31 14.44 -6.81
N MET A 129 -2.43 15.11 -6.05
CA MET A 129 -2.37 14.99 -4.60
C MET A 129 -3.63 15.48 -3.89
N ASP A 130 -4.48 16.28 -4.53
CA ASP A 130 -5.74 16.74 -3.94
C ASP A 130 -6.78 15.61 -3.88
N ASP A 131 -6.68 14.62 -4.78
CA ASP A 131 -7.54 13.42 -4.76
C ASP A 131 -7.12 12.40 -3.68
N TYR A 132 -5.94 12.54 -3.09
CA TYR A 132 -5.47 11.66 -2.02
C TYR A 132 -6.08 12.01 -0.67
N VAL A 133 -6.40 10.98 0.12
CA VAL A 133 -6.75 11.17 1.53
C VAL A 133 -5.55 11.71 2.31
N GLU A 134 -5.79 12.55 3.29
CA GLU A 134 -4.75 13.35 3.96
C GLU A 134 -3.59 12.51 4.52
N TYR A 135 -3.88 11.35 5.10
CA TYR A 135 -2.83 10.52 5.71
C TYR A 135 -1.93 9.78 4.71
N LEU A 136 -2.27 9.76 3.41
CA LEU A 136 -1.45 9.20 2.34
C LEU A 136 -0.60 10.24 1.61
N LYS A 137 -0.79 11.52 1.95
CA LYS A 137 0.01 12.62 1.40
C LYS A 137 1.40 12.68 2.03
N PRO A 138 2.32 13.48 1.51
CA PRO A 138 3.59 13.71 2.19
C PRO A 138 3.39 14.07 3.68
N PRO A 139 4.25 13.55 4.58
CA PRO A 139 5.57 12.99 4.29
C PRO A 139 5.62 11.53 3.83
N ILE A 140 4.52 10.81 3.71
CA ILE A 140 4.54 9.44 3.17
C ILE A 140 5.04 9.49 1.71
N GLY A 141 5.96 8.59 1.37
CA GLY A 141 6.60 8.55 0.06
C GLY A 141 7.76 9.54 -0.09
N THR A 142 8.14 10.24 0.99
CA THR A 142 9.25 11.20 0.96
C THR A 142 10.37 10.83 1.94
N TRP A 143 11.59 11.14 1.57
CA TRP A 143 12.75 11.08 2.44
C TRP A 143 13.57 12.36 2.29
N ASP A 144 13.88 13.02 3.41
CA ASP A 144 14.60 14.30 3.45
C ASP A 144 13.99 15.38 2.51
N GLY A 145 12.66 15.40 2.43
CA GLY A 145 11.90 16.34 1.60
C GLY A 145 11.85 16.00 0.10
N VAL A 146 12.45 14.89 -0.32
CA VAL A 146 12.44 14.41 -1.70
C VAL A 146 11.43 13.27 -1.85
N THR A 147 10.62 13.31 -2.90
CA THR A 147 9.62 12.27 -3.20
C THR A 147 10.28 11.12 -3.97
N TYR A 148 10.05 9.89 -3.52
CA TYR A 148 10.56 8.66 -4.13
C TYR A 148 9.45 7.73 -4.61
N ARG A 149 8.28 7.78 -4.00
CA ARG A 149 7.15 6.91 -4.35
C ARG A 149 5.81 7.59 -4.14
N VAL A 150 4.77 6.99 -4.66
CA VAL A 150 3.37 7.33 -4.38
C VAL A 150 2.71 6.21 -3.59
N SER A 151 1.76 6.57 -2.75
CA SER A 151 0.91 5.61 -2.08
C SER A 151 -0.16 5.12 -3.07
N ILE A 152 -0.29 3.81 -3.19
CA ILE A 152 -1.27 3.14 -4.05
C ILE A 152 -2.39 2.50 -3.24
N ASP A 153 -2.15 2.32 -1.96
CA ASP A 153 -3.07 1.73 -0.98
C ASP A 153 -2.82 2.33 0.40
N GLY A 154 -3.78 2.16 1.29
CA GLY A 154 -3.69 2.59 2.67
C GLY A 154 -4.54 1.74 3.58
N ASP A 155 -3.93 1.28 4.67
CA ASP A 155 -4.59 0.49 5.70
C ASP A 155 -5.24 1.38 6.75
N THR A 156 -6.38 0.95 7.23
CA THR A 156 -7.02 1.51 8.41
C THR A 156 -6.71 0.65 9.63
N HIS A 157 -6.14 1.25 10.66
CA HIS A 157 -6.00 0.58 11.95
C HIS A 157 -7.37 0.36 12.56
N THR A 158 -7.72 -0.90 12.78
CA THR A 158 -8.98 -1.28 13.42
C THR A 158 -8.71 -2.02 14.71
N TYR A 159 -9.53 -1.77 15.72
CA TYR A 159 -9.53 -2.51 16.96
C TYR A 159 -10.69 -3.53 16.93
N ALA A 160 -10.34 -4.80 16.88
CA ALA A 160 -11.32 -5.88 16.97
C ALA A 160 -11.39 -6.40 18.42
N PHE A 161 -12.59 -6.56 18.94
CA PHE A 161 -12.82 -7.02 20.30
C PHE A 161 -13.97 -8.03 20.37
N ARG A 162 -14.00 -8.81 21.42
CA ARG A 162 -15.07 -9.75 21.70
C ARG A 162 -16.18 -9.04 22.46
N THR A 163 -17.34 -8.86 21.82
CA THR A 163 -18.49 -8.18 22.41
C THR A 163 -19.01 -8.90 23.64
N ASP A 164 -19.01 -10.25 23.62
CA ASP A 164 -19.47 -11.08 24.72
C ASP A 164 -18.65 -10.89 26.03
N TYR A 165 -17.41 -10.36 25.94
CA TYR A 165 -16.61 -10.04 27.11
C TYR A 165 -17.10 -8.75 27.77
N TYR A 166 -17.50 -7.77 26.98
CA TYR A 166 -17.99 -6.49 27.50
C TYR A 166 -19.46 -6.53 27.93
N GLU A 167 -20.19 -7.59 27.60
CA GLU A 167 -21.57 -7.83 28.00
C GLU A 167 -21.72 -8.62 29.31
N GLN A 168 -20.60 -9.04 29.93
CA GLN A 168 -20.63 -9.82 31.17
C GLN A 168 -20.70 -8.91 32.40
N GLU A 169 -21.82 -8.99 33.13
CA GLU A 169 -22.06 -8.19 34.33
C GLU A 169 -21.04 -8.50 35.45
N ASP A 170 -20.63 -9.76 35.56
CA ASP A 170 -19.66 -10.19 36.58
C ASP A 170 -18.30 -9.52 36.35
N TRP A 171 -17.85 -9.41 35.11
CA TRP A 171 -16.61 -8.74 34.77
C TRP A 171 -16.67 -7.21 34.96
N ALA A 172 -17.83 -6.64 34.75
CA ALA A 172 -18.02 -5.21 35.02
C ALA A 172 -17.88 -4.93 36.54
N ALA A 173 -18.41 -5.81 37.42
CA ALA A 173 -18.27 -5.69 38.85
C ALA A 173 -16.82 -5.94 39.31
N GLU A 174 -16.16 -6.97 38.78
CA GLU A 174 -14.75 -7.26 39.08
C GLU A 174 -13.81 -6.16 38.59
N TRP A 175 -14.08 -5.60 37.42
CA TRP A 175 -13.30 -4.47 36.88
C TRP A 175 -13.43 -3.22 37.80
N ALA A 176 -14.62 -2.94 38.26
CA ALA A 176 -14.85 -1.78 39.15
C ALA A 176 -14.02 -1.84 40.44
N GLU A 177 -13.72 -3.05 40.92
CA GLU A 177 -12.91 -3.30 42.16
C GLU A 177 -11.43 -3.57 41.82
N SER A 178 -11.04 -3.61 40.55
CA SER A 178 -9.69 -3.94 40.12
C SER A 178 -8.71 -2.80 40.40
N GLU A 179 -7.53 -3.15 40.87
CA GLU A 179 -6.40 -2.21 41.02
C GLU A 179 -5.92 -1.67 39.63
N LEU A 180 -6.28 -2.32 38.56
CA LEU A 180 -5.98 -1.87 37.18
C LEU A 180 -6.92 -0.77 36.69
N ASN A 181 -8.06 -0.60 37.34
CA ASN A 181 -9.03 0.47 37.08
C ASN A 181 -8.70 1.75 37.87
N VAL A 182 -7.56 2.33 37.59
CA VAL A 182 -7.02 3.49 38.34
C VAL A 182 -7.95 4.71 38.25
N ASP A 183 -8.59 4.89 37.10
CA ASP A 183 -9.41 6.09 36.84
C ASP A 183 -10.92 5.86 37.09
N GLY A 184 -11.30 4.67 37.59
CA GLY A 184 -12.70 4.33 37.85
C GLY A 184 -13.57 4.28 36.60
N THR A 185 -13.00 3.86 35.47
CA THR A 185 -13.70 3.77 34.20
C THR A 185 -14.67 2.58 34.19
N PRO A 186 -15.81 2.68 33.48
CA PRO A 186 -16.72 1.54 33.32
C PRO A 186 -16.08 0.42 32.48
N TRP A 187 -16.61 -0.80 32.62
CA TRP A 187 -16.24 -1.94 31.78
C TRP A 187 -16.92 -1.81 30.41
N GLU A 188 -16.28 -1.08 29.54
CA GLU A 188 -16.73 -0.81 28.18
C GLU A 188 -15.58 -0.98 27.20
N VAL A 189 -15.90 -1.02 25.90
CA VAL A 189 -14.87 -1.09 24.85
C VAL A 189 -13.88 0.05 25.01
N PRO A 190 -12.60 -0.23 25.24
CA PRO A 190 -11.62 0.80 25.54
C PRO A 190 -11.35 1.69 24.33
N MET A 191 -11.33 3.01 24.57
CA MET A 191 -11.09 4.02 23.54
C MET A 191 -9.68 4.60 23.59
N THR A 192 -8.84 4.15 24.51
CA THR A 192 -7.43 4.56 24.60
C THR A 192 -6.52 3.36 24.77
N TRP A 193 -5.28 3.48 24.36
CA TRP A 193 -4.29 2.40 24.47
C TRP A 193 -3.99 2.04 25.93
N GLU A 194 -4.08 3.00 26.85
CA GLU A 194 -3.94 2.78 28.28
C GLU A 194 -5.01 1.82 28.78
N LEU A 195 -6.28 2.07 28.42
CA LEU A 195 -7.40 1.20 28.76
C LEU A 195 -7.32 -0.16 28.05
N VAL A 196 -6.92 -0.21 26.79
CA VAL A 196 -6.66 -1.49 26.08
C VAL A 196 -5.66 -2.33 26.87
N ASN A 197 -4.54 -1.74 27.29
CA ASN A 197 -3.52 -2.43 28.07
C ASN A 197 -4.01 -2.85 29.47
N ALA A 198 -4.82 -2.02 30.12
CA ALA A 198 -5.38 -2.34 31.43
C ALA A 198 -6.40 -3.50 31.32
N HIS A 199 -7.31 -3.46 30.35
CA HIS A 199 -8.26 -4.52 30.08
C HIS A 199 -7.58 -5.84 29.69
N ALA A 200 -6.54 -5.78 28.83
CA ALA A 200 -5.78 -6.97 28.44
C ALA A 200 -4.99 -7.63 29.60
N LYS A 201 -4.68 -6.90 30.64
CA LYS A 201 -4.06 -7.46 31.86
C LYS A 201 -5.10 -7.99 32.85
N PHE A 202 -6.30 -7.44 32.79
CA PHE A 202 -7.41 -7.84 33.65
C PHE A 202 -8.00 -9.18 33.17
N LEU A 203 -8.12 -9.39 31.84
CA LEU A 203 -8.57 -10.63 31.21
C LEU A 203 -7.53 -11.74 31.29
#